data_a3fb3f59c009ba3c42dab5da15551320
#
_entry.id   a3fb3f59c009ba3c42dab5da15551320
#
_cell.length_a   1.000
_cell.length_b   1.000
_cell.length_c   1.000
_cell.angle_alpha   90.00
_cell.angle_beta   90.00
_cell.angle_gamma   90.00
#
_symmetry.space_group_name_H-M   'P 1'
#
loop_
_entity.id
_entity.type
_entity.pdbx_description
1 polymer ?
#
loop_
_entity_poly.entity_id
_entity_poly.type
_entity_poly.pdbx_seq_one_letter_code
_entity_poly.pdbx_strand_id
1 'polypeptide(L)'
;MNRKILHLAVPSIISNITVPLLGLVDVAIVGHIGDASYIGAIAVGSMLFNVIYWLFGFLRMGTSGMTSQALGRRDFSEVQRLLVRSLSIGVGIGLVFFILQRWMIGCGLWAMSPEADVVELARRYCYVCIWGAPAVLGLYGFTGWFIGMQNTRIPMVVSLTQNVVNIIASLMLVFVCRMTVEGVALGTVIAQWWGLLMACVLYRLYYRRLGKYDYRHHIFDSEPLKRFFSLNRDIFLRTVCLVAVNLFFTAAGSRESTLVLAVNTLLMTLFTIFSYFMDGFAYAAEALSGKYYGAGNRVAFREVVKRTMMFGVGVAVGFTLLYIIGGENFLSLLTSDEKVITASGAYFWWAVLIPLSGMSAFVFDGIFVGITQSKSMLCSTAIASASFFVLFFVLHPLLGNHALWLAFVLYLLLRGVVLFVIYRSQLR
;
A
#
# COMPACT_ATOMS: atom_id res chain seq x y z
N MET A 1 -2.30 25.10 -9.38
CA MET A 1 -2.38 23.62 -9.33
C MET A 1 -1.24 23.02 -8.50
N ASN A 2 0.01 23.38 -8.73
CA ASN A 2 1.18 22.82 -8.03
C ASN A 2 1.05 22.83 -6.50
N ARG A 3 0.67 23.97 -5.89
CA ARG A 3 0.46 24.08 -4.44
C ARG A 3 -0.58 23.07 -3.90
N LYS A 4 -1.63 22.79 -4.67
CA LYS A 4 -2.67 21.82 -4.28
C LYS A 4 -2.11 20.39 -4.32
N ILE A 5 -1.32 20.06 -5.36
CA ILE A 5 -0.69 18.73 -5.49
C ILE A 5 0.28 18.51 -4.32
N LEU A 6 1.19 19.45 -4.06
CA LEU A 6 2.16 19.32 -2.97
C LEU A 6 1.50 19.27 -1.59
N HIS A 7 0.42 20.05 -1.38
CA HIS A 7 -0.33 20.04 -0.12
C HIS A 7 -0.96 18.66 0.18
N LEU A 8 -1.27 17.87 -0.86
CA LEU A 8 -1.79 16.51 -0.71
C LEU A 8 -0.67 15.47 -0.73
N ALA A 9 0.34 15.63 -1.59
CA ALA A 9 1.41 14.65 -1.74
C ALA A 9 2.34 14.60 -0.52
N VAL A 10 2.78 15.75 -0.01
CA VAL A 10 3.78 15.79 1.08
C VAL A 10 3.30 15.10 2.36
N PRO A 11 2.09 15.36 2.90
CA PRO A 11 1.62 14.62 4.07
C PRO A 11 1.49 13.11 3.81
N SER A 12 1.10 12.72 2.58
CA SER A 12 0.99 11.30 2.21
C SER A 12 2.36 10.62 2.16
N ILE A 13 3.39 11.28 1.63
CA ILE A 13 4.78 10.80 1.62
C ILE A 13 5.26 10.59 3.06
N ILE A 14 5.06 11.58 3.94
CA ILE A 14 5.44 11.48 5.35
C ILE A 14 4.76 10.27 6.01
N SER A 15 3.46 10.08 5.78
CA SER A 15 2.72 8.93 6.29
C SER A 15 3.31 7.60 5.80
N ASN A 16 3.62 7.49 4.51
CA ASN A 16 4.12 6.26 3.91
C ASN A 16 5.52 5.88 4.41
N ILE A 17 6.41 6.87 4.59
CA ILE A 17 7.79 6.64 5.07
C ILE A 17 7.79 6.15 6.53
N THR A 18 6.80 6.49 7.34
CA THR A 18 6.75 6.05 8.74
C THR A 18 6.36 4.59 8.93
N VAL A 19 5.73 3.96 7.93
CA VAL A 19 5.31 2.55 8.00
C VAL A 19 6.50 1.59 8.18
N PRO A 20 7.56 1.63 7.34
CA PRO A 20 8.70 0.74 7.51
C PRO A 20 9.48 1.00 8.81
N LEU A 21 9.49 2.24 9.30
CA LEU A 21 10.14 2.57 10.58
C LEU A 21 9.50 1.81 11.74
N LEU A 22 8.18 1.63 11.71
CA LEU A 22 7.47 0.87 12.73
C LEU A 22 7.92 -0.60 12.76
N GLY A 23 8.02 -1.25 11.61
CA GLY A 23 8.52 -2.62 11.52
C GLY A 23 9.94 -2.79 12.07
N LEU A 24 10.82 -1.81 11.83
CA LEU A 24 12.18 -1.81 12.40
C LEU A 24 12.17 -1.69 13.93
N VAL A 25 11.30 -0.86 14.48
CA VAL A 25 11.16 -0.71 15.94
C VAL A 25 10.62 -2.00 16.57
N ASP A 26 9.61 -2.62 15.98
CA ASP A 26 9.06 -3.89 16.48
C ASP A 26 10.14 -5.00 16.50
N VAL A 27 10.94 -5.12 15.44
CA VAL A 27 12.07 -6.05 15.38
C VAL A 27 13.13 -5.71 16.43
N ALA A 28 13.43 -4.42 16.64
CA ALA A 28 14.40 -3.99 17.64
C ALA A 28 13.93 -4.31 19.07
N ILE A 29 12.65 -4.09 19.38
CA ILE A 29 12.06 -4.42 20.69
C ILE A 29 12.23 -5.93 20.96
N VAL A 30 11.92 -6.76 19.98
CA VAL A 30 11.97 -8.22 20.12
C VAL A 30 13.39 -8.75 20.15
N GLY A 31 14.32 -8.14 19.40
CA GLY A 31 15.72 -8.49 19.41
C GLY A 31 16.39 -8.38 20.80
N HIS A 32 15.82 -7.56 21.71
CA HIS A 32 16.29 -7.44 23.09
C HIS A 32 15.67 -8.48 24.04
N ILE A 33 14.73 -9.30 23.61
CA ILE A 33 14.12 -10.38 24.44
C ILE A 33 15.00 -11.65 24.41
N GLY A 34 15.94 -11.75 23.46
CA GLY A 34 17.05 -12.72 23.51
C GLY A 34 16.80 -14.05 22.81
N ASP A 35 15.64 -14.30 22.18
CA ASP A 35 15.39 -15.55 21.44
C ASP A 35 15.07 -15.26 19.95
N ALA A 36 15.85 -15.85 19.04
CA ALA A 36 15.68 -15.70 17.61
C ALA A 36 14.30 -16.20 17.10
N SER A 37 13.71 -17.17 17.79
CA SER A 37 12.39 -17.70 17.44
C SER A 37 11.27 -16.66 17.57
N TYR A 38 11.40 -15.70 18.51
CA TYR A 38 10.45 -14.60 18.66
C TYR A 38 10.49 -13.63 17.45
N ILE A 39 11.70 -13.32 16.95
CA ILE A 39 11.88 -12.49 15.76
C ILE A 39 11.25 -13.18 14.55
N GLY A 40 11.51 -14.48 14.38
CA GLY A 40 10.92 -15.30 13.32
C GLY A 40 9.40 -15.34 13.39
N ALA A 41 8.83 -15.50 14.58
CA ALA A 41 7.38 -15.54 14.77
C ALA A 41 6.69 -14.24 14.40
N ILE A 42 7.25 -13.09 14.81
CA ILE A 42 6.72 -11.77 14.46
C ILE A 42 6.88 -11.50 12.97
N ALA A 43 8.01 -11.86 12.37
CA ALA A 43 8.23 -11.69 10.93
C ALA A 43 7.19 -12.46 10.11
N VAL A 44 6.97 -13.75 10.44
CA VAL A 44 5.95 -14.60 9.79
C VAL A 44 4.54 -14.04 9.99
N GLY A 45 4.17 -13.72 11.23
CA GLY A 45 2.83 -13.19 11.53
C GLY A 45 2.56 -11.83 10.88
N SER A 46 3.52 -10.91 10.93
CA SER A 46 3.42 -9.61 10.29
C SER A 46 3.32 -9.72 8.77
N MET A 47 4.10 -10.60 8.15
CA MET A 47 4.03 -10.86 6.70
C MET A 47 2.65 -11.35 6.29
N LEU A 48 2.05 -12.28 7.05
CA LEU A 48 0.72 -12.79 6.80
C LEU A 48 -0.33 -11.66 6.80
N PHE A 49 -0.34 -10.84 7.85
CA PHE A 49 -1.29 -9.72 7.94
C PHE A 49 -1.01 -8.62 6.90
N ASN A 50 0.25 -8.34 6.59
CA ASN A 50 0.59 -7.37 5.54
C ASN A 50 0.03 -7.78 4.17
N VAL A 51 0.15 -9.05 3.79
CA VAL A 51 -0.43 -9.57 2.53
C VAL A 51 -1.96 -9.46 2.57
N ILE A 52 -2.60 -9.87 3.67
CA ILE A 52 -4.06 -9.79 3.82
C ILE A 52 -4.51 -8.32 3.71
N TYR A 53 -3.95 -7.43 4.49
CA TYR A 53 -4.34 -6.01 4.48
C TYR A 53 -4.05 -5.34 3.15
N TRP A 54 -2.96 -5.69 2.47
CA TRP A 54 -2.68 -5.19 1.12
C TRP A 54 -3.77 -5.58 0.12
N LEU A 55 -4.23 -6.84 0.17
CA LEU A 55 -5.35 -7.29 -0.68
C LEU A 55 -6.63 -6.48 -0.42
N PHE A 56 -6.87 -6.07 0.83
CA PHE A 56 -8.05 -5.26 1.19
C PHE A 56 -7.84 -3.74 1.05
N GLY A 57 -6.69 -3.29 0.58
CA GLY A 57 -6.40 -1.90 0.24
C GLY A 57 -7.36 -1.27 -0.76
N PHE A 58 -8.13 -2.08 -1.50
CA PHE A 58 -9.21 -1.62 -2.37
C PHE A 58 -10.27 -0.79 -1.64
N LEU A 59 -10.54 -1.08 -0.35
CA LEU A 59 -11.48 -0.30 0.46
C LEU A 59 -11.07 1.18 0.52
N ARG A 60 -9.79 1.46 0.70
CA ARG A 60 -9.24 2.81 0.69
C ARG A 60 -9.37 3.45 -0.69
N MET A 61 -8.88 2.75 -1.72
CA MET A 61 -8.83 3.27 -3.10
C MET A 61 -10.23 3.52 -3.65
N GLY A 62 -11.14 2.56 -3.53
CA GLY A 62 -12.51 2.68 -4.01
C GLY A 62 -13.27 3.82 -3.31
N THR A 63 -13.11 3.92 -1.98
CA THR A 63 -13.74 4.99 -1.19
C THR A 63 -13.22 6.35 -1.59
N SER A 64 -11.90 6.52 -1.79
CA SER A 64 -11.31 7.79 -2.15
C SER A 64 -11.76 8.27 -3.54
N GLY A 65 -11.72 7.40 -4.55
CA GLY A 65 -12.16 7.74 -5.90
C GLY A 65 -13.64 8.16 -5.95
N MET A 66 -14.53 7.39 -5.31
CA MET A 66 -15.96 7.72 -5.28
C MET A 66 -16.23 9.01 -4.48
N THR A 67 -15.58 9.20 -3.34
CA THR A 67 -15.73 10.39 -2.49
C THR A 67 -15.25 11.65 -3.20
N SER A 68 -14.11 11.59 -3.89
CA SER A 68 -13.57 12.74 -4.63
C SER A 68 -14.49 13.17 -5.77
N GLN A 69 -15.13 12.23 -6.47
CA GLN A 69 -16.12 12.54 -7.50
C GLN A 69 -17.41 13.13 -6.91
N ALA A 70 -17.93 12.56 -5.81
CA ALA A 70 -19.11 13.08 -5.13
C ALA A 70 -18.86 14.52 -4.62
N LEU A 71 -17.65 14.77 -4.08
CA LEU A 71 -17.22 16.12 -3.70
C LEU A 71 -17.16 17.07 -4.91
N GLY A 72 -16.69 16.59 -6.06
CA GLY A 72 -16.66 17.35 -7.30
C GLY A 72 -18.06 17.77 -7.77
N ARG A 73 -19.04 16.86 -7.67
CA ARG A 73 -20.46 17.10 -7.97
C ARG A 73 -21.17 17.95 -6.90
N ARG A 74 -20.52 18.23 -5.76
CA ARG A 74 -21.10 18.87 -4.56
C ARG A 74 -22.24 18.07 -3.94
N ASP A 75 -22.23 16.76 -4.11
CA ASP A 75 -23.21 15.84 -3.51
C ASP A 75 -22.71 15.41 -2.12
N PHE A 76 -22.97 16.26 -1.14
CA PHE A 76 -22.50 16.04 0.22
C PHE A 76 -23.28 14.90 0.93
N SER A 77 -24.50 14.60 0.51
CA SER A 77 -25.24 13.44 1.00
C SER A 77 -24.55 12.13 0.59
N GLU A 78 -24.15 12.02 -0.70
CA GLU A 78 -23.41 10.84 -1.17
C GLU A 78 -22.01 10.75 -0.54
N VAL A 79 -21.32 11.89 -0.32
CA VAL A 79 -20.06 11.93 0.42
C VAL A 79 -20.19 11.26 1.80
N GLN A 80 -21.26 11.54 2.51
CA GLN A 80 -21.54 10.94 3.83
C GLN A 80 -21.91 9.46 3.72
N ARG A 81 -22.78 9.10 2.76
CA ARG A 81 -23.18 7.70 2.52
C ARG A 81 -21.98 6.82 2.20
N LEU A 82 -21.01 7.34 1.42
CA LEU A 82 -19.79 6.63 1.08
C LEU A 82 -18.94 6.33 2.32
N LEU A 83 -18.83 7.28 3.27
CA LEU A 83 -18.13 7.03 4.53
C LEU A 83 -18.82 5.92 5.34
N VAL A 84 -20.12 6.04 5.57
CA VAL A 84 -20.86 5.04 6.36
C VAL A 84 -20.80 3.67 5.68
N ARG A 85 -20.99 3.62 4.37
CA ARG A 85 -20.91 2.38 3.58
C ARG A 85 -19.53 1.72 3.68
N SER A 86 -18.45 2.47 3.47
CA SER A 86 -17.09 1.94 3.54
C SER A 86 -16.71 1.48 4.94
N LEU A 87 -17.12 2.21 5.98
CA LEU A 87 -16.91 1.81 7.37
C LEU A 87 -17.68 0.54 7.72
N SER A 88 -18.97 0.48 7.38
CA SER A 88 -19.80 -0.71 7.64
C SER A 88 -19.24 -1.96 6.96
N ILE A 89 -18.81 -1.83 5.71
CA ILE A 89 -18.24 -2.94 4.94
C ILE A 89 -16.85 -3.31 5.52
N GLY A 90 -15.98 -2.33 5.78
CA GLY A 90 -14.64 -2.58 6.33
C GLY A 90 -14.69 -3.27 7.70
N VAL A 91 -15.45 -2.71 8.64
CA VAL A 91 -15.64 -3.32 9.97
C VAL A 91 -16.31 -4.69 9.85
N GLY A 92 -17.32 -4.82 8.99
CA GLY A 92 -18.00 -6.10 8.74
C GLY A 92 -17.04 -7.19 8.24
N ILE A 93 -16.18 -6.88 7.27
CA ILE A 93 -15.14 -7.82 6.79
C ILE A 93 -14.16 -8.15 7.93
N GLY A 94 -13.75 -7.17 8.73
CA GLY A 94 -12.88 -7.41 9.88
C GLY A 94 -13.51 -8.36 10.91
N LEU A 95 -14.81 -8.26 11.16
CA LEU A 95 -15.54 -9.19 12.00
C LEU A 95 -15.63 -10.59 11.39
N VAL A 96 -15.80 -10.70 10.07
CA VAL A 96 -15.73 -11.99 9.37
C VAL A 96 -14.34 -12.62 9.52
N PHE A 97 -13.26 -11.84 9.44
CA PHE A 97 -11.92 -12.34 9.70
C PHE A 97 -11.78 -12.90 11.12
N PHE A 98 -12.35 -12.22 12.10
CA PHE A 98 -12.36 -12.70 13.46
C PHE A 98 -13.11 -14.05 13.60
N ILE A 99 -14.23 -14.21 12.92
CA ILE A 99 -14.99 -15.49 12.92
C ILE A 99 -14.16 -16.59 12.22
N LEU A 100 -13.52 -16.29 11.11
CA LEU A 100 -12.75 -17.24 10.29
C LEU A 100 -11.28 -17.38 10.72
N GLN A 101 -10.87 -16.77 11.85
CA GLN A 101 -9.47 -16.67 12.28
C GLN A 101 -8.71 -18.00 12.27
N ARG A 102 -9.34 -19.09 12.73
CA ARG A 102 -8.71 -20.44 12.77
C ARG A 102 -8.29 -20.91 11.37
N TRP A 103 -9.18 -20.74 10.40
CA TRP A 103 -8.93 -21.14 9.02
C TRP A 103 -7.88 -20.24 8.36
N MET A 104 -8.02 -18.93 8.51
CA MET A 104 -7.09 -17.97 7.90
C MET A 104 -5.67 -18.14 8.43
N ILE A 105 -5.51 -18.18 9.75
CA ILE A 105 -4.19 -18.36 10.39
C ILE A 105 -3.62 -19.73 10.05
N GLY A 106 -4.42 -20.80 10.12
CA GLY A 106 -3.99 -22.16 9.78
C GLY A 106 -3.51 -22.28 8.33
N CYS A 107 -4.30 -21.80 7.37
CA CYS A 107 -3.91 -21.80 5.94
C CYS A 107 -2.68 -20.91 5.68
N GLY A 108 -2.61 -19.74 6.31
CA GLY A 108 -1.48 -18.83 6.16
C GLY A 108 -0.16 -19.43 6.66
N LEU A 109 -0.16 -19.98 7.86
CA LEU A 109 1.03 -20.65 8.43
C LEU A 109 1.42 -21.91 7.64
N TRP A 110 0.44 -22.68 7.16
CA TRP A 110 0.70 -23.81 6.29
C TRP A 110 1.38 -23.39 4.98
N ALA A 111 0.87 -22.33 4.35
CA ALA A 111 1.44 -21.83 3.10
C ALA A 111 2.86 -21.26 3.27
N MET A 112 3.17 -20.66 4.42
CA MET A 112 4.48 -20.09 4.72
C MET A 112 5.49 -21.13 5.22
N SER A 113 5.02 -22.28 5.71
CA SER A 113 5.82 -23.41 6.19
C SER A 113 7.00 -23.00 7.10
N PRO A 114 6.78 -22.21 8.17
CA PRO A 114 7.86 -21.83 9.07
C PRO A 114 8.38 -23.03 9.89
N GLU A 115 9.57 -22.87 10.50
CA GLU A 115 10.15 -23.87 11.37
C GLU A 115 9.24 -24.21 12.57
N ALA A 116 9.33 -25.44 13.08
CA ALA A 116 8.42 -25.96 14.10
C ALA A 116 8.35 -25.09 15.37
N ASP A 117 9.50 -24.58 15.81
CA ASP A 117 9.62 -23.71 17.00
C ASP A 117 8.97 -22.34 16.80
N VAL A 118 8.90 -21.88 15.56
CA VAL A 118 8.31 -20.59 15.17
C VAL A 118 6.79 -20.69 15.00
N VAL A 119 6.26 -21.83 14.54
CA VAL A 119 4.82 -22.01 14.21
C VAL A 119 3.91 -21.63 15.37
N GLU A 120 4.18 -22.16 16.57
CA GLU A 120 3.30 -21.95 17.73
C GLU A 120 3.35 -20.50 18.21
N LEU A 121 4.53 -19.87 18.23
CA LEU A 121 4.70 -18.47 18.58
C LEU A 121 4.03 -17.55 17.55
N ALA A 122 4.21 -17.83 16.25
CA ALA A 122 3.55 -17.10 15.16
C ALA A 122 2.02 -17.24 15.25
N ARG A 123 1.53 -18.41 15.61
CA ARG A 123 0.10 -18.64 15.82
C ARG A 123 -0.45 -17.78 16.94
N ARG A 124 0.21 -17.74 18.12
CA ARG A 124 -0.17 -16.86 19.24
C ARG A 124 -0.17 -15.40 18.83
N TYR A 125 0.87 -14.94 18.15
CA TYR A 125 0.94 -13.59 17.61
C TYR A 125 -0.26 -13.29 16.72
N CYS A 126 -0.58 -14.17 15.77
CA CYS A 126 -1.68 -13.96 14.84
C CYS A 126 -3.04 -13.94 15.52
N TYR A 127 -3.28 -14.79 16.54
CA TYR A 127 -4.54 -14.77 17.30
C TYR A 127 -4.75 -13.49 18.09
N VAL A 128 -3.70 -12.80 18.47
CA VAL A 128 -3.82 -11.47 19.09
C VAL A 128 -4.04 -10.41 18.00
N CYS A 129 -3.23 -10.41 16.93
CA CYS A 129 -3.30 -9.38 15.87
C CYS A 129 -4.65 -9.34 15.15
N ILE A 130 -5.37 -10.47 15.05
CA ILE A 130 -6.66 -10.53 14.34
C ILE A 130 -7.73 -9.61 14.98
N TRP A 131 -7.63 -9.32 16.29
CA TRP A 131 -8.52 -8.39 16.98
C TRP A 131 -8.41 -6.95 16.46
N GLY A 132 -7.33 -6.62 15.78
CA GLY A 132 -7.15 -5.33 15.13
C GLY A 132 -7.77 -5.24 13.74
N ALA A 133 -8.16 -6.36 13.11
CA ALA A 133 -8.65 -6.36 11.74
C ALA A 133 -9.86 -5.44 11.48
N PRO A 134 -10.90 -5.38 12.34
CA PRO A 134 -11.99 -4.44 12.16
C PRO A 134 -11.54 -2.99 12.22
N ALA A 135 -10.56 -2.67 13.08
CA ALA A 135 -10.01 -1.33 13.19
C ALA A 135 -9.21 -0.92 11.96
N VAL A 136 -8.35 -1.81 11.44
CA VAL A 136 -7.54 -1.56 10.22
C VAL A 136 -8.44 -1.36 9.00
N LEU A 137 -9.40 -2.25 8.78
CA LEU A 137 -10.28 -2.17 7.62
C LEU A 137 -11.26 -0.99 7.72
N GLY A 138 -11.73 -0.65 8.91
CA GLY A 138 -12.48 0.58 9.18
C GLY A 138 -11.63 1.83 8.90
N LEU A 139 -10.37 1.83 9.31
CA LEU A 139 -9.44 2.92 9.08
C LEU A 139 -9.14 3.11 7.57
N TYR A 140 -9.13 2.05 6.76
CA TYR A 140 -9.04 2.17 5.31
C TYR A 140 -10.22 2.98 4.73
N GLY A 141 -11.44 2.75 5.23
CA GLY A 141 -12.61 3.54 4.84
C GLY A 141 -12.42 5.03 5.17
N PHE A 142 -11.99 5.37 6.39
CA PHE A 142 -11.70 6.74 6.78
C PHE A 142 -10.56 7.37 5.96
N THR A 143 -9.45 6.67 5.81
CA THR A 143 -8.30 7.16 5.05
C THR A 143 -8.67 7.47 3.61
N GLY A 144 -9.37 6.55 2.93
CA GLY A 144 -9.88 6.77 1.59
C GLY A 144 -10.82 7.97 1.53
N TRP A 145 -11.74 8.08 2.47
CA TRP A 145 -12.67 9.20 2.54
C TRP A 145 -11.95 10.55 2.75
N PHE A 146 -10.99 10.63 3.67
CA PHE A 146 -10.25 11.88 3.91
C PHE A 146 -9.42 12.29 2.68
N ILE A 147 -8.79 11.34 1.98
CA ILE A 147 -8.09 11.61 0.72
C ILE A 147 -9.07 12.16 -0.32
N GLY A 148 -10.23 11.51 -0.49
CA GLY A 148 -11.29 11.96 -1.38
C GLY A 148 -11.81 13.36 -1.04
N MET A 149 -11.85 13.71 0.26
CA MET A 149 -12.19 15.05 0.76
C MET A 149 -11.05 16.07 0.61
N GLN A 150 -9.98 15.76 -0.11
CA GLN A 150 -8.82 16.63 -0.34
C GLN A 150 -8.03 16.94 0.94
N ASN A 151 -8.04 16.04 1.91
CA ASN A 151 -7.36 16.24 3.19
C ASN A 151 -6.49 15.02 3.54
N THR A 152 -5.22 15.06 3.18
CA THR A 152 -4.22 14.05 3.51
C THR A 152 -3.50 14.30 4.83
N ARG A 153 -3.70 15.47 5.45
CA ARG A 153 -3.12 15.79 6.76
C ARG A 153 -3.72 14.95 7.88
N ILE A 154 -5.03 14.70 7.83
CA ILE A 154 -5.69 13.87 8.84
C ILE A 154 -5.15 12.43 8.82
N PRO A 155 -5.11 11.72 7.68
CA PRO A 155 -4.46 10.41 7.60
C PRO A 155 -3.01 10.41 8.10
N MET A 156 -2.24 11.45 7.78
CA MET A 156 -0.86 11.59 8.27
C MET A 156 -0.80 11.69 9.81
N VAL A 157 -1.62 12.54 10.41
CA VAL A 157 -1.66 12.69 11.89
C VAL A 157 -2.10 11.37 12.54
N VAL A 158 -3.12 10.71 12.00
CA VAL A 158 -3.57 9.39 12.49
C VAL A 158 -2.44 8.37 12.41
N SER A 159 -1.75 8.26 11.28
CA SER A 159 -0.64 7.32 11.10
C SER A 159 0.52 7.59 12.07
N LEU A 160 0.94 8.87 12.20
CA LEU A 160 2.02 9.25 13.12
C LEU A 160 1.68 8.93 14.58
N THR A 161 0.47 9.32 15.03
CA THR A 161 0.05 9.05 16.41
C THR A 161 -0.13 7.56 16.66
N GLN A 162 -0.62 6.81 15.67
CA GLN A 162 -0.74 5.35 15.72
C GLN A 162 0.64 4.68 15.90
N ASN A 163 1.65 5.13 15.17
CA ASN A 163 3.02 4.61 15.31
C ASN A 163 3.61 4.91 16.69
N VAL A 164 3.41 6.13 17.20
CA VAL A 164 3.86 6.49 18.55
C VAL A 164 3.18 5.63 19.62
N VAL A 165 1.86 5.44 19.51
CA VAL A 165 1.11 4.58 20.45
C VAL A 165 1.56 3.12 20.35
N ASN A 166 1.82 2.61 19.18
CA ASN A 166 2.36 1.26 18.98
C ASN A 166 3.70 1.09 19.72
N ILE A 167 4.65 2.00 19.51
CA ILE A 167 5.98 1.95 20.13
C ILE A 167 5.85 1.97 21.66
N ILE A 168 5.08 2.91 22.20
CA ILE A 168 4.92 3.05 23.66
C ILE A 168 4.22 1.81 24.24
N ALA A 169 3.13 1.34 23.61
CA ALA A 169 2.39 0.18 24.09
C ALA A 169 3.25 -1.10 24.03
N SER A 170 3.96 -1.33 22.92
CA SER A 170 4.85 -2.48 22.77
C SER A 170 5.98 -2.47 23.81
N LEU A 171 6.64 -1.32 24.02
CA LEU A 171 7.67 -1.18 25.06
C LEU A 171 7.11 -1.45 26.46
N MET A 172 5.95 -0.90 26.80
CA MET A 172 5.34 -1.13 28.11
C MET A 172 4.95 -2.60 28.31
N LEU A 173 4.31 -3.22 27.33
CA LEU A 173 3.84 -4.60 27.43
C LEU A 173 5.00 -5.60 27.49
N VAL A 174 6.07 -5.34 26.73
CA VAL A 174 7.22 -6.24 26.68
C VAL A 174 8.11 -6.06 27.91
N PHE A 175 8.52 -4.84 28.26
CA PHE A 175 9.53 -4.63 29.31
C PHE A 175 8.93 -4.47 30.72
N VAL A 176 7.74 -3.87 30.85
CA VAL A 176 7.11 -3.67 32.16
C VAL A 176 6.21 -4.87 32.51
N CYS A 177 5.34 -5.28 31.59
CA CYS A 177 4.44 -6.43 31.81
C CYS A 177 5.10 -7.78 31.55
N ARG A 178 6.34 -7.81 31.05
CA ARG A 178 7.13 -9.02 30.74
C ARG A 178 6.42 -9.99 29.77
N MET A 179 5.63 -9.43 28.87
CA MET A 179 5.03 -10.19 27.79
C MET A 179 6.05 -10.39 26.67
N THR A 180 5.93 -11.48 25.92
CA THR A 180 6.83 -11.80 24.82
C THR A 180 6.20 -11.35 23.46
N VAL A 181 6.01 -12.28 22.55
CA VAL A 181 5.43 -12.06 21.23
C VAL A 181 4.00 -11.49 21.31
N GLU A 182 3.22 -11.93 22.27
CA GLU A 182 1.86 -11.42 22.52
C GLU A 182 1.85 -9.95 22.94
N GLY A 183 2.91 -9.48 23.64
CA GLY A 183 3.04 -8.07 24.03
C GLY A 183 3.17 -7.14 22.83
N VAL A 184 3.99 -7.49 21.86
CA VAL A 184 4.14 -6.74 20.60
C VAL A 184 2.86 -6.79 19.78
N ALA A 185 2.24 -7.97 19.68
CA ALA A 185 0.96 -8.13 18.99
C ALA A 185 -0.14 -7.25 19.59
N LEU A 186 -0.25 -7.25 20.94
CA LEU A 186 -1.25 -6.44 21.65
C LEU A 186 -0.96 -4.94 21.52
N GLY A 187 0.32 -4.52 21.54
CA GLY A 187 0.72 -3.15 21.26
C GLY A 187 0.26 -2.69 19.89
N THR A 188 0.41 -3.55 18.88
CA THR A 188 -0.07 -3.30 17.51
C THR A 188 -1.61 -3.17 17.48
N VAL A 189 -2.34 -4.05 18.16
CA VAL A 189 -3.82 -3.98 18.24
C VAL A 189 -4.28 -2.69 18.91
N ILE A 190 -3.66 -2.31 20.04
CA ILE A 190 -3.96 -1.04 20.72
C ILE A 190 -3.77 0.15 19.78
N ALA A 191 -2.66 0.17 19.04
CA ALA A 191 -2.38 1.22 18.08
C ALA A 191 -3.41 1.27 16.94
N GLN A 192 -3.85 0.12 16.44
CA GLN A 192 -4.85 0.02 15.36
C GLN A 192 -6.21 0.60 15.81
N TRP A 193 -6.67 0.26 17.01
CA TRP A 193 -7.88 0.82 17.59
C TRP A 193 -7.74 2.30 17.92
N TRP A 194 -6.57 2.73 18.40
CA TRP A 194 -6.26 4.16 18.56
C TRP A 194 -6.40 4.92 17.25
N GLY A 195 -5.85 4.38 16.14
CA GLY A 195 -5.96 4.99 14.81
C GLY A 195 -7.42 5.18 14.37
N LEU A 196 -8.25 4.15 14.56
CA LEU A 196 -9.68 4.25 14.24
C LEU A 196 -10.40 5.27 15.12
N LEU A 197 -10.14 5.27 16.44
CA LEU A 197 -10.71 6.23 17.38
C LEU A 197 -10.32 7.66 17.01
N MET A 198 -9.03 7.90 16.76
CA MET A 198 -8.52 9.21 16.35
C MET A 198 -9.16 9.68 15.04
N ALA A 199 -9.34 8.81 14.06
CA ALA A 199 -10.03 9.14 12.80
C ALA A 199 -11.48 9.55 13.05
N CYS A 200 -12.20 8.84 13.94
CA CYS A 200 -13.56 9.20 14.35
C CYS A 200 -13.61 10.58 15.05
N VAL A 201 -12.68 10.84 15.94
CA VAL A 201 -12.60 12.13 16.67
C VAL A 201 -12.31 13.26 15.69
N LEU A 202 -11.31 13.11 14.83
CA LEU A 202 -10.95 14.13 13.84
C LEU A 202 -12.06 14.36 12.80
N TYR A 203 -12.77 13.30 12.40
CA TYR A 203 -13.97 13.44 11.58
C TYR A 203 -15.02 14.30 12.30
N ARG A 204 -15.34 14.03 13.55
CA ARG A 204 -16.31 14.82 14.31
C ARG A 204 -15.89 16.27 14.50
N LEU A 205 -14.61 16.54 14.73
CA LEU A 205 -14.11 17.90 14.93
C LEU A 205 -14.13 18.71 13.63
N TYR A 206 -13.64 18.16 12.53
CA TYR A 206 -13.45 18.91 11.29
C TYR A 206 -14.65 18.86 10.33
N TYR A 207 -15.46 17.80 10.38
CA TYR A 207 -16.53 17.55 9.42
C TYR A 207 -17.94 17.50 10.02
N ARG A 208 -18.12 17.94 11.27
CA ARG A 208 -19.41 18.00 11.96
C ARG A 208 -20.52 18.69 11.14
N ARG A 209 -20.16 19.69 10.34
CA ARG A 209 -21.11 20.44 9.50
C ARG A 209 -21.74 19.58 8.40
N LEU A 210 -21.08 18.52 7.97
CA LEU A 210 -21.64 17.60 6.98
C LEU A 210 -22.84 16.81 7.53
N GLY A 211 -22.95 16.61 8.83
CA GLY A 211 -24.08 15.95 9.46
C GLY A 211 -25.45 16.61 9.26
N LYS A 212 -25.49 17.82 8.67
CA LYS A 212 -26.72 18.51 8.28
C LYS A 212 -27.36 17.94 7.00
N TYR A 213 -26.60 17.23 6.17
CA TYR A 213 -27.10 16.63 4.95
C TYR A 213 -27.75 15.31 5.26
N ASP A 214 -28.91 15.04 4.62
CA ASP A 214 -29.59 13.77 4.78
C ASP A 214 -28.82 12.66 4.08
N TYR A 215 -28.21 11.77 4.90
CA TYR A 215 -27.45 10.63 4.43
C TYR A 215 -28.02 9.29 4.93
N ARG A 216 -29.01 9.33 5.84
CA ARG A 216 -29.53 8.13 6.52
C ARG A 216 -30.34 7.23 5.61
N HIS A 217 -31.01 7.84 4.61
CA HIS A 217 -31.75 7.11 3.61
C HIS A 217 -30.83 6.69 2.45
N HIS A 218 -31.06 5.54 1.86
CA HIS A 218 -30.36 5.05 0.66
C HIS A 218 -28.88 4.67 0.84
N ILE A 219 -28.40 4.39 2.06
CA ILE A 219 -27.00 3.97 2.30
C ILE A 219 -26.69 2.63 1.61
N PHE A 220 -27.61 1.67 1.75
CA PHE A 220 -27.47 0.30 1.26
C PHE A 220 -28.37 -0.02 0.07
N ASP A 221 -28.79 0.99 -0.68
CA ASP A 221 -29.54 0.76 -1.92
C ASP A 221 -28.74 -0.12 -2.88
N SER A 222 -29.47 -0.95 -3.63
CA SER A 222 -28.87 -1.99 -4.48
C SER A 222 -27.92 -1.42 -5.54
N GLU A 223 -28.29 -0.35 -6.23
CA GLU A 223 -27.47 0.23 -7.32
C GLU A 223 -26.15 0.87 -6.82
N PRO A 224 -26.14 1.77 -5.80
CA PRO A 224 -24.91 2.28 -5.23
C PRO A 224 -24.01 1.17 -4.66
N LEU A 225 -24.61 0.15 -4.05
CA LEU A 225 -23.89 -0.98 -3.47
C LEU A 225 -23.24 -1.84 -4.55
N LYS A 226 -23.98 -2.19 -5.62
CA LYS A 226 -23.43 -2.90 -6.79
C LYS A 226 -22.26 -2.15 -7.42
N ARG A 227 -22.40 -0.82 -7.57
CA ARG A 227 -21.33 0.02 -8.10
C ARG A 227 -20.08 -0.01 -7.20
N PHE A 228 -20.29 0.09 -5.87
CA PHE A 228 -19.19 0.00 -4.89
C PHE A 228 -18.47 -1.34 -4.99
N PHE A 229 -19.20 -2.45 -4.99
CA PHE A 229 -18.61 -3.78 -5.08
C PHE A 229 -17.95 -4.06 -6.44
N SER A 230 -18.55 -3.62 -7.55
CA SER A 230 -17.97 -3.78 -8.88
C SER A 230 -16.62 -3.07 -9.00
N LEU A 231 -16.54 -1.81 -8.53
CA LEU A 231 -15.29 -1.05 -8.49
C LEU A 231 -14.23 -1.76 -7.63
N ASN A 232 -14.62 -2.14 -6.42
CA ASN A 232 -13.70 -2.75 -5.46
C ASN A 232 -13.25 -4.15 -5.89
N ARG A 233 -14.10 -4.93 -6.56
CA ARG A 233 -13.71 -6.23 -7.14
C ARG A 233 -12.58 -6.07 -8.17
N ASP A 234 -12.70 -5.11 -9.07
CA ASP A 234 -11.69 -4.90 -10.11
C ASP A 234 -10.35 -4.44 -9.49
N ILE A 235 -10.40 -3.57 -8.46
CA ILE A 235 -9.21 -3.15 -7.72
C ILE A 235 -8.60 -4.33 -6.94
N PHE A 236 -9.44 -5.18 -6.33
CA PHE A 236 -9.00 -6.39 -5.65
C PHE A 236 -8.26 -7.34 -6.61
N LEU A 237 -8.87 -7.66 -7.75
CA LEU A 237 -8.24 -8.54 -8.77
C LEU A 237 -6.93 -7.95 -9.29
N ARG A 238 -6.88 -6.63 -9.50
CA ARG A 238 -5.64 -5.93 -9.82
C ARG A 238 -4.58 -6.14 -8.73
N THR A 239 -4.97 -6.01 -7.46
CA THR A 239 -4.04 -6.18 -6.33
C THR A 239 -3.54 -7.61 -6.23
N VAL A 240 -4.38 -8.61 -6.52
CA VAL A 240 -3.95 -10.02 -6.63
C VAL A 240 -2.84 -10.18 -7.68
N CYS A 241 -2.97 -9.56 -8.85
CA CYS A 241 -1.91 -9.57 -9.86
C CYS A 241 -0.61 -8.92 -9.35
N LEU A 242 -0.70 -7.78 -8.64
CA LEU A 242 0.46 -7.12 -8.05
C LEU A 242 1.18 -7.99 -7.02
N VAL A 243 0.40 -8.60 -6.12
CA VAL A 243 0.92 -9.50 -5.08
C VAL A 243 1.56 -10.72 -5.72
N ALA A 244 0.93 -11.31 -6.74
CA ALA A 244 1.47 -12.48 -7.45
C ALA A 244 2.84 -12.19 -8.07
N VAL A 245 3.02 -11.04 -8.73
CA VAL A 245 4.30 -10.64 -9.30
C VAL A 245 5.35 -10.45 -8.21
N ASN A 246 5.03 -9.77 -7.09
CA ASN A 246 5.98 -9.53 -6.02
C ASN A 246 6.39 -10.82 -5.29
N LEU A 247 5.43 -11.70 -4.98
CA LEU A 247 5.72 -13.00 -4.36
C LEU A 247 6.54 -13.89 -5.29
N PHE A 248 6.20 -13.90 -6.58
CA PHE A 248 6.97 -14.67 -7.56
C PHE A 248 8.40 -14.13 -7.71
N PHE A 249 8.58 -12.81 -7.72
CA PHE A 249 9.91 -12.19 -7.78
C PHE A 249 10.81 -12.67 -6.63
N THR A 250 10.29 -12.67 -5.42
CA THR A 250 11.01 -13.17 -4.23
C THR A 250 11.27 -14.68 -4.32
N ALA A 251 10.26 -15.45 -4.71
CA ALA A 251 10.38 -16.92 -4.85
C ALA A 251 11.35 -17.34 -5.95
N ALA A 252 11.40 -16.59 -7.06
CA ALA A 252 12.37 -16.86 -8.13
C ALA A 252 13.81 -16.62 -7.66
N GLY A 253 14.06 -15.51 -6.96
CA GLY A 253 15.38 -15.22 -6.38
C GLY A 253 15.82 -16.27 -5.37
N SER A 254 14.92 -16.80 -4.53
CA SER A 254 15.24 -17.82 -3.53
C SER A 254 15.61 -19.17 -4.14
N ARG A 255 15.10 -19.47 -5.35
CA ARG A 255 15.41 -20.72 -6.07
C ARG A 255 16.80 -20.69 -6.72
N GLU A 256 17.36 -19.54 -7.01
CA GLU A 256 18.72 -19.44 -7.57
C GLU A 256 19.79 -19.65 -6.50
N SER A 257 19.79 -18.81 -5.46
CA SER A 257 20.68 -18.96 -4.29
C SER A 257 20.28 -17.99 -3.18
N THR A 258 20.77 -18.24 -1.96
CA THR A 258 20.60 -17.34 -0.81
C THR A 258 21.23 -15.97 -1.06
N LEU A 259 22.36 -15.93 -1.78
CA LEU A 259 23.05 -14.69 -2.14
C LEU A 259 22.22 -13.87 -3.14
N VAL A 260 21.66 -14.50 -4.19
CA VAL A 260 20.80 -13.83 -5.17
C VAL A 260 19.52 -13.32 -4.51
N LEU A 261 18.92 -14.08 -3.60
CA LEU A 261 17.78 -13.61 -2.82
C LEU A 261 18.13 -12.36 -1.99
N ALA A 262 19.27 -12.36 -1.30
CA ALA A 262 19.71 -11.20 -0.51
C ALA A 262 19.96 -9.97 -1.39
N VAL A 263 20.61 -10.14 -2.54
CA VAL A 263 20.83 -9.08 -3.53
C VAL A 263 19.49 -8.53 -4.06
N ASN A 264 18.59 -9.39 -4.47
CA ASN A 264 17.29 -8.98 -4.98
C ASN A 264 16.49 -8.24 -3.90
N THR A 265 16.49 -8.71 -2.65
CA THR A 265 15.82 -8.06 -1.53
C THR A 265 16.39 -6.66 -1.25
N LEU A 266 17.73 -6.54 -1.26
CA LEU A 266 18.41 -5.27 -1.06
C LEU A 266 18.03 -4.25 -2.15
N LEU A 267 18.08 -4.65 -3.42
CA LEU A 267 17.73 -3.78 -4.54
C LEU A 267 16.23 -3.46 -4.60
N MET A 268 15.36 -4.39 -4.19
CA MET A 268 13.91 -4.13 -4.08
C MET A 268 13.58 -3.13 -2.97
N THR A 269 14.46 -2.94 -1.98
CA THR A 269 14.30 -1.87 -0.99
C THR A 269 14.39 -0.49 -1.66
N LEU A 270 15.24 -0.31 -2.67
CA LEU A 270 15.31 0.92 -3.47
C LEU A 270 13.99 1.20 -4.20
N PHE A 271 13.40 0.16 -4.80
CA PHE A 271 12.06 0.26 -5.39
C PHE A 271 11.02 0.67 -4.36
N THR A 272 11.04 0.07 -3.17
CA THR A 272 10.07 0.36 -2.11
C THR A 272 10.16 1.80 -1.63
N ILE A 273 11.38 2.33 -1.43
CA ILE A 273 11.60 3.74 -1.06
C ILE A 273 11.03 4.66 -2.13
N PHE A 274 11.36 4.42 -3.40
CA PHE A 274 10.82 5.18 -4.53
C PHE A 274 9.28 5.12 -4.57
N SER A 275 8.70 3.94 -4.37
CA SER A 275 7.24 3.75 -4.40
C SER A 275 6.52 4.57 -3.35
N TYR A 276 7.05 4.69 -2.13
CA TYR A 276 6.44 5.52 -1.08
C TYR A 276 6.35 7.00 -1.44
N PHE A 277 7.34 7.52 -2.16
CA PHE A 277 7.27 8.88 -2.68
C PHE A 277 6.24 9.00 -3.81
N MET A 278 6.25 8.06 -4.75
CA MET A 278 5.30 8.07 -5.87
C MET A 278 3.85 7.87 -5.42
N ASP A 279 3.60 7.05 -4.40
CA ASP A 279 2.28 6.86 -3.82
C ASP A 279 1.72 8.16 -3.24
N GLY A 280 2.57 9.01 -2.66
CA GLY A 280 2.14 10.34 -2.21
C GLY A 280 1.62 11.21 -3.36
N PHE A 281 2.29 11.21 -4.51
CA PHE A 281 1.81 11.90 -5.71
C PHE A 281 0.61 11.21 -6.35
N ALA A 282 0.53 9.87 -6.29
CA ALA A 282 -0.63 9.10 -6.73
C ALA A 282 -1.88 9.47 -5.92
N TYR A 283 -1.78 9.64 -4.59
CA TYR A 283 -2.92 10.09 -3.74
C TYR A 283 -3.36 11.52 -4.08
N ALA A 284 -2.41 12.41 -4.40
CA ALA A 284 -2.76 13.74 -4.86
C ALA A 284 -3.43 13.71 -6.24
N ALA A 285 -2.96 12.87 -7.15
CA ALA A 285 -3.56 12.63 -8.45
C ALA A 285 -4.98 12.05 -8.31
N GLU A 286 -5.17 11.05 -7.46
CA GLU A 286 -6.44 10.40 -7.14
C GLU A 286 -7.47 11.41 -6.64
N ALA A 287 -7.12 12.18 -5.63
CA ALA A 287 -8.01 13.15 -5.02
C ALA A 287 -8.41 14.27 -6.00
N LEU A 288 -7.44 14.88 -6.70
CA LEU A 288 -7.69 16.03 -7.57
C LEU A 288 -8.34 15.61 -8.89
N SER A 289 -7.90 14.51 -9.53
CA SER A 289 -8.50 14.02 -10.76
C SER A 289 -9.98 13.64 -10.56
N GLY A 290 -10.27 12.91 -9.47
CA GLY A 290 -11.64 12.54 -9.13
C GLY A 290 -12.54 13.75 -8.91
N LYS A 291 -12.05 14.75 -8.16
CA LYS A 291 -12.78 16.00 -7.92
C LYS A 291 -13.11 16.75 -9.20
N TYR A 292 -12.13 17.00 -10.07
CA TYR A 292 -12.37 17.77 -11.28
C TYR A 292 -13.14 16.98 -12.34
N TYR A 293 -12.93 15.65 -12.40
CA TYR A 293 -13.73 14.77 -13.24
C TYR A 293 -15.21 14.75 -12.78
N GLY A 294 -15.45 14.60 -11.48
CA GLY A 294 -16.79 14.65 -10.90
C GLY A 294 -17.49 15.99 -11.11
N ALA A 295 -16.75 17.10 -11.13
CA ALA A 295 -17.25 18.44 -11.43
C ALA A 295 -17.47 18.72 -12.93
N GLY A 296 -17.16 17.77 -13.83
CA GLY A 296 -17.23 17.98 -15.27
C GLY A 296 -16.19 18.97 -15.84
N ASN A 297 -15.22 19.38 -15.02
CA ASN A 297 -14.22 20.38 -15.41
C ASN A 297 -13.02 19.73 -16.12
N ARG A 298 -13.17 19.50 -17.43
CA ARG A 298 -12.15 18.86 -18.26
C ARG A 298 -10.82 19.61 -18.32
N VAL A 299 -10.87 20.94 -18.30
CA VAL A 299 -9.65 21.78 -18.36
C VAL A 299 -8.80 21.58 -17.10
N ALA A 300 -9.44 21.71 -15.92
CA ALA A 300 -8.74 21.48 -14.66
C ALA A 300 -8.28 20.02 -14.49
N PHE A 301 -9.06 19.05 -14.99
CA PHE A 301 -8.68 17.64 -15.00
C PHE A 301 -7.38 17.42 -15.81
N ARG A 302 -7.31 17.93 -17.05
CA ARG A 302 -6.11 17.82 -17.90
C ARG A 302 -4.90 18.49 -17.25
N GLU A 303 -5.12 19.64 -16.60
CA GLU A 303 -4.04 20.35 -15.88
C GLU A 303 -3.52 19.50 -14.69
N VAL A 304 -4.40 18.83 -13.94
CA VAL A 304 -3.99 17.88 -12.88
C VAL A 304 -3.12 16.78 -13.48
N VAL A 305 -3.58 16.11 -14.54
CA VAL A 305 -2.83 15.02 -15.20
C VAL A 305 -1.45 15.53 -15.63
N LYS A 306 -1.39 16.67 -16.34
CA LYS A 306 -0.13 17.24 -16.80
C LYS A 306 0.82 17.55 -15.65
N ARG A 307 0.34 18.21 -14.60
CA ARG A 307 1.19 18.64 -13.47
C ARG A 307 1.65 17.47 -12.62
N THR A 308 0.78 16.49 -12.34
CA THR A 308 1.19 15.29 -11.59
C THR A 308 2.19 14.44 -12.36
N MET A 309 2.07 14.33 -13.69
CA MET A 309 3.08 13.69 -14.53
C MET A 309 4.41 14.45 -14.49
N MET A 310 4.41 15.79 -14.55
CA MET A 310 5.64 16.58 -14.43
C MET A 310 6.33 16.36 -13.07
N PHE A 311 5.58 16.35 -11.96
CA PHE A 311 6.13 16.02 -10.65
C PHE A 311 6.65 14.59 -10.61
N GLY A 312 5.91 13.62 -11.17
CA GLY A 312 6.35 12.24 -11.27
C GLY A 312 7.68 12.08 -12.02
N VAL A 313 7.84 12.76 -13.17
CA VAL A 313 9.11 12.80 -13.92
C VAL A 313 10.21 13.42 -13.05
N GLY A 314 9.95 14.54 -12.39
CA GLY A 314 10.92 15.19 -11.51
C GLY A 314 11.41 14.28 -10.38
N VAL A 315 10.48 13.58 -9.74
CA VAL A 315 10.80 12.58 -8.69
C VAL A 315 11.59 11.41 -9.27
N ALA A 316 11.16 10.86 -10.41
CA ALA A 316 11.85 9.73 -11.04
C ALA A 316 13.28 10.08 -11.44
N VAL A 317 13.49 11.23 -12.07
CA VAL A 317 14.84 11.71 -12.42
C VAL A 317 15.67 11.95 -11.15
N GLY A 318 15.09 12.58 -10.13
CA GLY A 318 15.76 12.83 -8.85
C GLY A 318 16.22 11.52 -8.18
N PHE A 319 15.37 10.50 -8.12
CA PHE A 319 15.76 9.18 -7.56
C PHE A 319 16.77 8.45 -8.44
N THR A 320 16.64 8.50 -9.76
CA THR A 320 17.62 7.92 -10.68
C THR A 320 19.01 8.54 -10.47
N LEU A 321 19.09 9.86 -10.39
CA LEU A 321 20.34 10.56 -10.11
C LEU A 321 20.88 10.24 -8.71
N LEU A 322 20.02 10.18 -7.70
CA LEU A 322 20.39 9.81 -6.34
C LEU A 322 21.00 8.40 -6.29
N TYR A 323 20.42 7.44 -7.00
CA TYR A 323 20.93 6.07 -7.06
C TYR A 323 22.24 6.00 -7.84
N ILE A 324 22.39 6.72 -8.95
CA ILE A 324 23.65 6.75 -9.72
C ILE A 324 24.78 7.36 -8.88
N ILE A 325 24.53 8.49 -8.22
CA ILE A 325 25.55 9.19 -7.41
C ILE A 325 25.85 8.42 -6.13
N GLY A 326 24.82 7.86 -5.49
CA GLY A 326 24.96 7.10 -4.25
C GLY A 326 25.67 5.76 -4.43
N GLY A 327 25.40 5.06 -5.53
CA GLY A 327 26.04 3.81 -5.91
C GLY A 327 26.15 2.80 -4.77
N GLU A 328 27.32 2.21 -4.59
CA GLU A 328 27.61 1.25 -3.52
C GLU A 328 27.52 1.87 -2.12
N ASN A 329 27.79 3.17 -1.95
CA ASN A 329 27.65 3.86 -0.67
C ASN A 329 26.20 3.86 -0.17
N PHE A 330 25.22 3.90 -1.08
CA PHE A 330 23.82 3.78 -0.69
C PHE A 330 23.47 2.36 -0.25
N LEU A 331 24.04 1.35 -0.89
CA LEU A 331 23.84 -0.05 -0.53
C LEU A 331 24.47 -0.37 0.84
N SER A 332 25.65 0.22 1.13
CA SER A 332 26.33 0.04 2.42
C SER A 332 25.59 0.64 3.61
N LEU A 333 24.66 1.59 3.39
CA LEU A 333 23.74 2.07 4.43
C LEU A 333 22.64 1.05 4.78
N LEU A 334 22.33 0.15 3.84
CA LEU A 334 21.23 -0.82 4.00
C LEU A 334 21.72 -2.18 4.51
N THR A 335 23.00 -2.52 4.24
CA THR A 335 23.61 -3.78 4.69
C THR A 335 25.11 -3.61 4.93
N SER A 336 25.65 -4.35 5.89
CA SER A 336 27.09 -4.47 6.17
C SER A 336 27.73 -5.70 5.53
N ASP A 337 26.98 -6.52 4.79
CA ASP A 337 27.51 -7.70 4.11
C ASP A 337 28.18 -7.32 2.79
N GLU A 338 29.52 -7.29 2.80
CA GLU A 338 30.34 -6.94 1.63
C GLU A 338 30.11 -7.88 0.44
N LYS A 339 29.78 -9.16 0.67
CA LYS A 339 29.49 -10.10 -0.41
C LYS A 339 28.20 -9.73 -1.15
N VAL A 340 27.18 -9.33 -0.40
CA VAL A 340 25.91 -8.89 -0.96
C VAL A 340 26.09 -7.58 -1.72
N ILE A 341 26.84 -6.60 -1.16
CA ILE A 341 27.11 -5.32 -1.82
C ILE A 341 27.84 -5.54 -3.15
N THR A 342 28.92 -6.31 -3.14
CA THR A 342 29.71 -6.60 -4.36
C THR A 342 28.86 -7.33 -5.41
N ALA A 343 28.10 -8.35 -5.02
CA ALA A 343 27.22 -9.08 -5.92
C ALA A 343 26.07 -8.22 -6.48
N SER A 344 25.62 -7.23 -5.71
CA SER A 344 24.57 -6.29 -6.15
C SER A 344 25.01 -5.42 -7.33
N GLY A 345 26.32 -5.18 -7.50
CA GLY A 345 26.86 -4.40 -8.62
C GLY A 345 26.43 -4.91 -9.99
N ALA A 346 26.30 -6.23 -10.15
CA ALA A 346 25.85 -6.85 -11.41
C ALA A 346 24.38 -6.48 -11.78
N TYR A 347 23.52 -6.25 -10.78
CA TYR A 347 22.10 -6.00 -10.98
C TYR A 347 21.67 -4.56 -10.67
N PHE A 348 22.58 -3.74 -10.17
CA PHE A 348 22.31 -2.39 -9.68
C PHE A 348 21.65 -1.49 -10.72
N TRP A 349 22.07 -1.58 -11.97
CA TRP A 349 21.50 -0.77 -13.06
C TRP A 349 20.03 -1.03 -13.32
N TRP A 350 19.53 -2.24 -13.02
CA TRP A 350 18.10 -2.51 -13.08
C TRP A 350 17.34 -1.69 -12.05
N ALA A 351 17.85 -1.60 -10.82
CA ALA A 351 17.24 -0.78 -9.77
C ALA A 351 17.25 0.72 -10.12
N VAL A 352 18.32 1.20 -10.77
CA VAL A 352 18.44 2.58 -11.27
C VAL A 352 17.39 2.90 -12.35
N LEU A 353 16.99 1.93 -13.18
CA LEU A 353 15.97 2.11 -14.21
C LEU A 353 14.53 2.11 -13.66
N ILE A 354 14.30 1.56 -12.48
CA ILE A 354 12.95 1.44 -11.89
C ILE A 354 12.22 2.78 -11.77
N PRO A 355 12.82 3.88 -11.25
CA PRO A 355 12.10 5.14 -11.13
C PRO A 355 11.56 5.65 -12.46
N LEU A 356 12.33 5.57 -13.52
CA LEU A 356 11.94 6.04 -14.85
C LEU A 356 10.87 5.15 -15.49
N SER A 357 10.98 3.83 -15.34
CA SER A 357 10.01 2.88 -15.89
C SER A 357 8.69 2.85 -15.12
N GLY A 358 8.74 3.01 -13.79
CA GLY A 358 7.57 2.84 -12.90
C GLY A 358 6.74 4.10 -12.70
N MET A 359 7.31 5.31 -12.82
CA MET A 359 6.64 6.54 -12.40
C MET A 359 5.27 6.75 -13.07
N SER A 360 5.16 6.43 -14.36
CA SER A 360 3.91 6.60 -15.11
C SER A 360 2.81 5.66 -14.61
N ALA A 361 3.18 4.43 -14.20
CA ALA A 361 2.24 3.48 -13.62
C ALA A 361 1.63 4.02 -12.32
N PHE A 362 2.44 4.56 -11.41
CA PHE A 362 1.95 5.13 -10.14
C PHE A 362 1.03 6.33 -10.34
N VAL A 363 1.43 7.29 -11.20
CA VAL A 363 0.63 8.49 -11.44
C VAL A 363 -0.70 8.14 -12.12
N PHE A 364 -0.68 7.30 -13.14
CA PHE A 364 -1.91 6.87 -13.81
C PHE A 364 -2.79 6.00 -12.92
N ASP A 365 -2.22 5.14 -12.08
CA ASP A 365 -3.00 4.41 -11.08
C ASP A 365 -3.82 5.38 -10.21
N GLY A 366 -3.20 6.44 -9.68
CA GLY A 366 -3.90 7.47 -8.92
C GLY A 366 -5.00 8.15 -9.74
N ILE A 367 -4.71 8.56 -10.99
CA ILE A 367 -5.70 9.21 -11.86
C ILE A 367 -6.89 8.29 -12.12
N PHE A 368 -6.65 7.04 -12.47
CA PHE A 368 -7.72 6.07 -12.81
C PHE A 368 -8.55 5.64 -11.60
N VAL A 369 -7.96 5.59 -10.41
CA VAL A 369 -8.71 5.45 -9.15
C VAL A 369 -9.62 6.66 -8.95
N GLY A 370 -9.11 7.88 -9.10
CA GLY A 370 -9.89 9.10 -8.95
C GLY A 370 -11.09 9.16 -9.87
N ILE A 371 -10.93 8.78 -11.13
CA ILE A 371 -12.04 8.72 -12.09
C ILE A 371 -12.87 7.43 -12.02
N THR A 372 -12.55 6.53 -11.09
CA THR A 372 -13.22 5.23 -10.86
C THR A 372 -13.25 4.30 -12.08
N GLN A 373 -12.23 4.36 -12.93
CA GLN A 373 -12.08 3.45 -14.08
C GLN A 373 -11.25 2.20 -13.71
N SER A 374 -11.75 1.41 -12.77
CA SER A 374 -11.10 0.22 -12.24
C SER A 374 -10.83 -0.87 -13.26
N LYS A 375 -11.72 -1.04 -14.24
CA LYS A 375 -11.54 -2.02 -15.34
C LYS A 375 -10.29 -1.75 -16.16
N SER A 376 -10.02 -0.48 -16.46
CA SER A 376 -8.82 -0.08 -17.21
C SER A 376 -7.54 -0.38 -16.40
N MET A 377 -7.57 -0.15 -15.10
CA MET A 377 -6.47 -0.48 -14.19
C MET A 377 -6.23 -2.00 -14.12
N LEU A 378 -7.30 -2.78 -13.99
CA LEU A 378 -7.22 -4.24 -13.99
C LEU A 378 -6.64 -4.75 -15.30
N CYS A 379 -7.15 -4.27 -16.44
CA CYS A 379 -6.69 -4.66 -17.77
C CYS A 379 -5.19 -4.36 -17.94
N SER A 380 -4.75 -3.15 -17.62
CA SER A 380 -3.34 -2.75 -17.69
C SER A 380 -2.45 -3.66 -16.82
N THR A 381 -2.85 -3.91 -15.57
CA THR A 381 -2.06 -4.72 -14.65
C THR A 381 -2.05 -6.19 -15.09
N ALA A 382 -3.16 -6.74 -15.58
CA ALA A 382 -3.24 -8.11 -16.07
C ALA A 382 -2.33 -8.33 -17.29
N ILE A 383 -2.37 -7.41 -18.27
CA ILE A 383 -1.47 -7.46 -19.44
C ILE A 383 0.00 -7.40 -19.01
N ALA A 384 0.34 -6.46 -18.14
CA ALA A 384 1.70 -6.32 -17.66
C ALA A 384 2.17 -7.54 -16.85
N SER A 385 1.32 -8.10 -15.99
CA SER A 385 1.64 -9.31 -15.21
C SER A 385 1.81 -10.54 -16.12
N ALA A 386 0.93 -10.72 -17.10
CA ALA A 386 1.09 -11.79 -18.08
C ALA A 386 2.41 -11.64 -18.84
N SER A 387 2.74 -10.43 -19.28
CA SER A 387 4.01 -10.14 -19.94
C SER A 387 5.21 -10.44 -19.04
N PHE A 388 5.13 -10.11 -17.74
CA PHE A 388 6.18 -10.42 -16.78
C PHE A 388 6.46 -11.92 -16.71
N PHE A 389 5.43 -12.75 -16.54
CA PHE A 389 5.61 -14.21 -16.47
C PHE A 389 6.13 -14.77 -17.80
N VAL A 390 5.57 -14.35 -18.93
CA VAL A 390 6.02 -14.83 -20.25
C VAL A 390 7.49 -14.46 -20.47
N LEU A 391 7.89 -13.21 -20.24
CA LEU A 391 9.28 -12.77 -20.42
C LEU A 391 10.22 -13.50 -19.48
N PHE A 392 9.83 -13.68 -18.21
CA PHE A 392 10.65 -14.43 -17.28
C PHE A 392 10.89 -15.85 -17.75
N PHE A 393 9.83 -16.64 -18.03
CA PHE A 393 9.99 -18.04 -18.41
C PHE A 393 10.73 -18.23 -19.76
N VAL A 394 10.59 -17.30 -20.69
CA VAL A 394 11.29 -17.38 -21.99
C VAL A 394 12.77 -17.01 -21.84
N LEU A 395 13.09 -15.97 -21.05
CA LEU A 395 14.45 -15.42 -20.99
C LEU A 395 15.29 -15.98 -19.84
N HIS A 396 14.67 -16.55 -18.81
CA HIS A 396 15.38 -17.07 -17.64
C HIS A 396 16.44 -18.13 -17.99
N PRO A 397 16.20 -19.08 -18.93
CA PRO A 397 17.23 -20.05 -19.31
C PRO A 397 18.48 -19.44 -19.95
N LEU A 398 18.37 -18.21 -20.49
CA LEU A 398 19.45 -17.51 -21.17
C LEU A 398 20.14 -16.47 -20.29
N LEU A 399 19.37 -15.77 -19.44
CA LEU A 399 19.81 -14.58 -18.72
C LEU A 399 19.80 -14.76 -17.19
N GLY A 400 19.30 -15.89 -16.65
CA GLY A 400 19.20 -16.12 -15.22
C GLY A 400 18.45 -15.00 -14.50
N ASN A 401 18.99 -14.51 -13.37
CA ASN A 401 18.37 -13.43 -12.58
C ASN A 401 18.24 -12.09 -13.34
N HIS A 402 19.02 -11.82 -14.38
CA HIS A 402 18.81 -10.64 -15.23
C HIS A 402 17.45 -10.68 -15.95
N ALA A 403 16.95 -11.87 -16.31
CA ALA A 403 15.61 -12.02 -16.89
C ALA A 403 14.51 -11.58 -15.92
N LEU A 404 14.68 -11.88 -14.60
CA LEU A 404 13.74 -11.48 -13.56
C LEU A 404 13.65 -9.95 -13.47
N TRP A 405 14.78 -9.27 -13.44
CA TRP A 405 14.87 -7.82 -13.39
C TRP A 405 14.33 -7.15 -14.67
N LEU A 406 14.71 -7.66 -15.84
CA LEU A 406 14.20 -7.16 -17.11
C LEU A 406 12.69 -7.28 -17.18
N ALA A 407 12.15 -8.45 -16.81
CA ALA A 407 10.71 -8.69 -16.79
C ALA A 407 10.00 -7.72 -15.82
N PHE A 408 10.59 -7.42 -14.65
CA PHE A 408 10.03 -6.50 -13.68
C PHE A 408 10.04 -5.04 -14.15
N VAL A 409 11.13 -4.57 -14.74
CA VAL A 409 11.22 -3.22 -15.31
C VAL A 409 10.22 -3.03 -16.44
N LEU A 410 10.11 -4.01 -17.35
CA LEU A 410 9.13 -3.98 -18.45
C LEU A 410 7.68 -4.08 -17.92
N TYR A 411 7.43 -4.86 -16.87
CA TYR A 411 6.14 -4.90 -16.21
C TYR A 411 5.70 -3.52 -15.68
N LEU A 412 6.60 -2.78 -15.00
CA LEU A 412 6.32 -1.43 -14.54
C LEU A 412 6.05 -0.47 -15.71
N LEU A 413 6.86 -0.54 -16.75
CA LEU A 413 6.71 0.30 -17.94
C LEU A 413 5.38 0.03 -18.66
N LEU A 414 5.06 -1.25 -18.90
CA LEU A 414 3.83 -1.64 -19.60
C LEU A 414 2.57 -1.19 -18.87
N ARG A 415 2.54 -1.27 -17.52
CA ARG A 415 1.41 -0.74 -16.74
C ARG A 415 1.16 0.73 -17.05
N GLY A 416 2.21 1.53 -17.07
CA GLY A 416 2.12 2.95 -17.39
C GLY A 416 1.71 3.23 -18.83
N VAL A 417 2.32 2.53 -19.79
CA VAL A 417 2.05 2.69 -21.23
C VAL A 417 0.61 2.34 -21.57
N VAL A 418 0.10 1.21 -21.11
CA VAL A 418 -1.28 0.80 -21.36
C VAL A 418 -2.27 1.82 -20.82
N LEU A 419 -2.09 2.30 -19.56
CA LEU A 419 -2.95 3.33 -18.99
C LEU A 419 -2.83 4.67 -19.73
N PHE A 420 -1.64 5.03 -20.21
CA PHE A 420 -1.45 6.22 -21.04
C PHE A 420 -2.20 6.13 -22.38
N VAL A 421 -2.15 4.98 -23.05
CA VAL A 421 -2.89 4.75 -24.31
C VAL A 421 -4.40 4.87 -24.06
N ILE A 422 -4.91 4.23 -22.99
CA ILE A 422 -6.34 4.32 -22.62
C ILE A 422 -6.71 5.77 -22.30
N TYR A 423 -5.89 6.49 -21.53
CA TYR A 423 -6.11 7.91 -21.24
C TYR A 423 -6.22 8.75 -22.52
N ARG A 424 -5.34 8.51 -23.47
CA ARG A 424 -5.30 9.25 -24.75
C ARG A 424 -6.52 8.98 -25.63
N SER A 425 -7.01 7.74 -25.62
CA SER A 425 -8.16 7.32 -26.46
C SER A 425 -9.51 7.74 -25.89
N GLN A 426 -9.69 7.74 -24.57
CA GLN A 426 -11.00 7.89 -23.94
C GLN A 426 -11.20 9.20 -23.18
N LEU A 427 -10.15 9.86 -22.73
CA LEU A 427 -10.24 10.97 -21.77
C LEU A 427 -9.61 12.29 -22.28
N ARG A 428 -8.89 12.26 -23.38
CA ARG A 428 -8.30 13.44 -24.00
C ARG A 428 -9.28 14.09 -24.98
#